data_0a01e2af36b0958eee6a4251d5f29729
#
_entry.id   0a01e2af36b0958eee6a4251d5f29729
#
_cell.length_a   1.000
_cell.length_b   1.000
_cell.length_c   1.000
_cell.angle_alpha   90.00
_cell.angle_beta   90.00
_cell.angle_gamma   90.00
#
_symmetry.space_group_name_H-M   'P 1'
#
loop_
_entity.id
_entity.type
_entity.pdbx_description
1 polymer ?
#
loop_
_entity_poly.entity_id
_entity_poly.type
_entity_poly.pdbx_seq_one_letter_code
_entity_poly.pdbx_strand_id
1 'polypeptide(L)'
;VNEASSYTQPIASTYDLVEAIMAADMPCMPQVEPYFRLTHVSTTQFDDMFKPTRNILFVDINPQKYTQLKAKVSNDYWSTPQAIYRIQSPSEEEFINYWLANGRAVREWFVSQELKRQTKFYRASTNKQARAILQQQGYDMLIPEDYIVIMDTTLGGATTYSLRRPTAVASEVRLLWC
;
A
#
# COMPACT_ATOMS: atom_id res chain seq x y z
N VAL A 1 3.35 12.46 -20.75
CA VAL A 1 4.32 11.41 -21.13
C VAL A 1 3.58 10.10 -20.95
N ASN A 2 3.24 9.46 -22.08
CA ASN A 2 2.55 8.18 -22.13
C ASN A 2 3.49 7.08 -21.62
N GLU A 3 3.32 6.61 -20.40
CA GLU A 3 3.83 5.31 -19.99
C GLU A 3 2.89 4.22 -20.57
N ALA A 4 3.13 3.88 -21.84
CA ALA A 4 2.62 2.65 -22.40
C ALA A 4 3.41 1.51 -21.74
N SER A 5 2.74 0.85 -20.80
CA SER A 5 3.20 -0.33 -20.09
C SER A 5 3.72 -1.39 -21.06
N SER A 6 4.97 -1.78 -20.89
CA SER A 6 5.62 -2.88 -21.58
C SER A 6 5.19 -4.26 -21.03
N TYR A 7 3.90 -4.56 -21.00
CA TYR A 7 3.46 -5.94 -20.74
C TYR A 7 3.46 -6.73 -22.03
N THR A 8 4.60 -7.36 -22.35
CA THR A 8 4.81 -8.20 -23.54
C THR A 8 4.61 -9.70 -23.26
N GLN A 9 4.11 -10.10 -22.10
CA GLN A 9 3.74 -11.51 -21.88
C GLN A 9 2.22 -11.68 -22.06
N PRO A 10 1.78 -12.75 -22.74
CA PRO A 10 0.37 -13.05 -22.85
C PRO A 10 -0.18 -13.29 -21.43
N ILE A 11 -1.20 -12.52 -21.04
CA ILE A 11 -1.92 -12.70 -19.78
C ILE A 11 -2.60 -14.07 -19.87
N ALA A 12 -2.02 -15.04 -19.15
CA ALA A 12 -2.45 -16.43 -19.22
C ALA A 12 -3.67 -16.73 -18.34
N SER A 13 -3.93 -15.89 -17.32
CA SER A 13 -5.04 -16.10 -16.39
C SER A 13 -5.57 -14.78 -15.79
N THR A 14 -6.77 -14.84 -15.23
CA THR A 14 -7.36 -13.73 -14.44
C THR A 14 -6.46 -13.32 -13.28
N TYR A 15 -5.75 -14.29 -12.67
CA TYR A 15 -4.79 -14.02 -11.60
C TYR A 15 -3.61 -13.17 -12.09
N ASP A 16 -3.02 -13.52 -13.24
CA ASP A 16 -1.87 -12.78 -13.79
C ASP A 16 -2.23 -11.32 -14.07
N LEU A 17 -3.47 -11.07 -14.51
CA LEU A 17 -3.97 -9.72 -14.73
C LEU A 17 -4.10 -8.93 -13.42
N VAL A 18 -4.55 -9.59 -12.36
CA VAL A 18 -4.63 -8.98 -11.02
C VAL A 18 -3.22 -8.70 -10.49
N GLU A 19 -2.31 -9.66 -10.60
CA GLU A 19 -0.93 -9.55 -10.15
C GLU A 19 -0.19 -8.42 -10.86
N ALA A 20 -0.32 -8.32 -12.17
CA ALA A 20 0.30 -7.28 -12.98
C ALA A 20 -0.03 -5.85 -12.51
N ILE A 21 -1.22 -5.62 -11.96
CA ILE A 21 -1.64 -4.31 -11.46
C ILE A 21 -1.30 -4.15 -9.96
N MET A 22 -1.61 -5.16 -9.14
CA MET A 22 -1.47 -5.06 -7.70
C MET A 22 0.00 -5.16 -7.25
N ALA A 23 0.79 -5.98 -7.92
CA ALA A 23 2.22 -6.16 -7.66
C ALA A 23 3.11 -5.33 -8.59
N ALA A 24 2.57 -4.34 -9.28
CA ALA A 24 3.37 -3.41 -10.07
C ALA A 24 4.42 -2.72 -9.20
N ASP A 25 5.54 -2.34 -9.80
CA ASP A 25 6.62 -1.67 -9.11
C ASP A 25 6.24 -0.26 -8.66
N MET A 26 6.67 0.11 -7.46
CA MET A 26 6.53 1.47 -6.97
C MET A 26 7.48 2.40 -7.74
N PRO A 27 6.98 3.54 -8.26
CA PRO A 27 7.83 4.48 -8.97
C PRO A 27 8.83 5.16 -8.02
N CYS A 28 9.97 5.56 -8.58
CA CYS A 28 11.00 6.33 -7.88
C CYS A 28 11.68 5.63 -6.69
N MET A 29 11.57 4.29 -6.60
CA MET A 29 12.31 3.52 -5.60
C MET A 29 13.72 3.21 -6.11
N PRO A 30 14.77 3.30 -5.24
CA PRO A 30 16.15 2.96 -5.62
C PRO A 30 16.31 1.49 -6.03
N GLN A 31 15.47 0.62 -5.51
CA GLN A 31 15.38 -0.79 -5.83
C GLN A 31 13.95 -1.10 -6.28
N VAL A 32 13.82 -2.12 -7.12
CA VAL A 32 12.51 -2.59 -7.57
C VAL A 32 11.75 -3.17 -6.38
N GLU A 33 10.66 -2.50 -6.00
CA GLU A 33 9.78 -2.94 -4.92
C GLU A 33 8.33 -2.92 -5.40
N PRO A 34 7.60 -4.04 -5.29
CA PRO A 34 6.21 -4.08 -5.68
C PRO A 34 5.31 -3.36 -4.65
N TYR A 35 4.19 -2.78 -5.10
CA TYR A 35 3.18 -2.21 -4.21
C TYR A 35 2.67 -3.22 -3.19
N PHE A 36 2.40 -4.45 -3.65
CA PHE A 36 1.93 -5.55 -2.81
C PHE A 36 2.59 -6.86 -3.21
N ARG A 37 2.84 -7.71 -2.22
CA ARG A 37 3.13 -9.14 -2.45
C ARG A 37 1.83 -9.90 -2.30
N LEU A 38 1.45 -10.64 -3.33
CA LEU A 38 0.19 -11.35 -3.38
C LEU A 38 0.35 -12.80 -2.94
N THR A 39 -0.66 -13.31 -2.25
CA THR A 39 -0.86 -14.74 -2.02
C THR A 39 -2.21 -15.10 -2.61
N HIS A 40 -2.22 -15.95 -3.61
CA HIS A 40 -3.45 -16.45 -4.22
C HIS A 40 -4.00 -17.63 -3.41
N VAL A 41 -5.27 -17.54 -3.04
CA VAL A 41 -5.97 -18.57 -2.29
C VAL A 41 -7.32 -18.82 -2.96
N SER A 42 -7.60 -20.10 -3.29
CA SER A 42 -8.93 -20.46 -3.81
C SER A 42 -10.00 -20.34 -2.72
N THR A 43 -11.25 -20.18 -3.13
CA THR A 43 -12.38 -20.09 -2.18
C THR A 43 -12.51 -21.33 -1.27
N THR A 44 -12.09 -22.49 -1.75
CA THR A 44 -12.10 -23.75 -0.97
C THR A 44 -10.97 -23.83 0.05
N GLN A 45 -9.91 -23.08 -0.14
CA GLN A 45 -8.73 -23.03 0.74
C GLN A 45 -8.75 -21.81 1.68
N PHE A 46 -9.72 -20.90 1.48
CA PHE A 46 -9.85 -19.73 2.33
C PHE A 46 -10.49 -20.10 3.68
N ASP A 47 -9.64 -20.30 4.66
CA ASP A 47 -9.99 -20.74 6.02
C ASP A 47 -9.69 -19.67 7.08
N ASP A 48 -9.76 -20.07 8.35
CA ASP A 48 -9.52 -19.18 9.49
C ASP A 48 -8.10 -18.61 9.56
N MET A 49 -7.13 -19.23 8.88
CA MET A 49 -5.76 -18.72 8.81
C MET A 49 -5.66 -17.46 7.95
N PHE A 50 -6.47 -17.36 6.90
CA PHE A 50 -6.45 -16.23 5.98
C PHE A 50 -7.40 -15.08 6.40
N LYS A 51 -8.43 -15.38 7.19
CA LYS A 51 -9.41 -14.38 7.65
C LYS A 51 -8.78 -13.18 8.35
N PRO A 52 -7.72 -13.30 9.18
CA PRO A 52 -7.08 -12.16 9.84
C PRO A 52 -6.21 -11.29 8.91
N THR A 53 -6.04 -11.68 7.65
CA THR A 53 -5.22 -10.91 6.69
C THR A 53 -5.73 -9.49 6.55
N ARG A 54 -4.81 -8.51 6.62
CA ARG A 54 -5.16 -7.08 6.65
C ARG A 54 -5.79 -6.55 5.37
N ASN A 55 -5.37 -7.06 4.22
CA ASN A 55 -5.88 -6.67 2.91
C ASN A 55 -6.34 -7.91 2.15
N ILE A 56 -7.59 -7.93 1.75
CA ILE A 56 -8.17 -9.06 1.03
C ILE A 56 -8.90 -8.55 -0.21
N LEU A 57 -8.50 -9.05 -1.37
CA LEU A 57 -9.22 -8.87 -2.62
C LEU A 57 -9.96 -10.17 -2.94
N PHE A 58 -11.28 -10.14 -2.85
CA PHE A 58 -12.14 -11.22 -3.32
C PHE A 58 -12.56 -10.98 -4.76
N VAL A 59 -12.32 -11.99 -5.61
CA VAL A 59 -12.83 -12.05 -6.96
C VAL A 59 -13.70 -13.29 -7.07
N ASP A 60 -15.00 -13.12 -7.27
CA ASP A 60 -15.99 -14.20 -7.39
C ASP A 60 -16.68 -14.08 -8.74
N ILE A 61 -16.31 -14.96 -9.68
CA ILE A 61 -16.85 -15.00 -11.04
C ILE A 61 -17.78 -16.19 -11.12
N ASN A 62 -19.09 -15.93 -11.22
CA ASN A 62 -20.08 -16.99 -11.27
C ASN A 62 -21.32 -16.56 -12.07
N PRO A 63 -21.52 -17.10 -13.30
CA PRO A 63 -22.65 -16.74 -14.16
C PRO A 63 -24.02 -17.23 -13.63
N GLN A 64 -24.02 -18.23 -12.76
CA GLN A 64 -25.27 -18.72 -12.16
C GLN A 64 -25.72 -17.87 -10.96
N LYS A 65 -24.79 -17.14 -10.35
CA LYS A 65 -25.04 -16.38 -9.12
C LYS A 65 -25.20 -14.88 -9.36
N TYR A 66 -24.52 -14.37 -10.38
CA TYR A 66 -24.48 -12.94 -10.65
C TYR A 66 -25.02 -12.62 -12.04
N THR A 67 -25.85 -11.59 -12.14
CA THR A 67 -26.41 -11.08 -13.41
C THR A 67 -25.73 -9.79 -13.86
N GLN A 68 -24.93 -9.16 -13.01
CA GLN A 68 -24.17 -7.95 -13.29
C GLN A 68 -22.96 -7.86 -12.37
N LEU A 69 -21.92 -7.19 -12.82
CA LEU A 69 -20.74 -6.93 -12.00
C LEU A 69 -21.07 -5.98 -10.86
N LYS A 70 -20.59 -6.31 -9.66
CA LYS A 70 -20.67 -5.47 -8.46
C LYS A 70 -19.34 -5.44 -7.75
N ALA A 71 -18.91 -4.25 -7.39
CA ALA A 71 -17.76 -4.04 -6.51
C ALA A 71 -18.20 -3.43 -5.19
N LYS A 72 -17.70 -3.96 -4.08
CA LYS A 72 -18.03 -3.52 -2.72
C LYS A 72 -16.81 -3.53 -1.84
N VAL A 73 -16.68 -2.54 -0.97
CA VAL A 73 -15.67 -2.48 0.07
C VAL A 73 -16.28 -2.74 1.44
N SER A 74 -15.50 -3.33 2.34
CA SER A 74 -15.83 -3.46 3.76
C SER A 74 -14.56 -3.40 4.58
N ASN A 75 -14.66 -2.91 5.81
CA ASN A 75 -13.56 -2.85 6.75
C ASN A 75 -13.89 -3.70 7.99
N ASP A 76 -12.83 -4.22 8.62
CA ASP A 76 -12.90 -4.84 9.94
C ASP A 76 -13.95 -5.97 10.05
N TYR A 77 -14.05 -6.84 9.04
CA TYR A 77 -15.06 -7.89 9.00
C TYR A 77 -14.68 -9.11 9.84
N TRP A 78 -13.44 -9.61 9.71
CA TRP A 78 -12.92 -10.73 10.52
C TRP A 78 -11.85 -10.31 11.52
N SER A 79 -11.16 -9.21 11.26
CA SER A 79 -10.11 -8.69 12.13
C SER A 79 -10.03 -7.16 12.03
N THR A 80 -9.38 -6.52 13.01
CA THR A 80 -9.17 -5.07 13.03
C THR A 80 -7.68 -4.79 13.24
N PRO A 81 -7.05 -4.00 12.34
CA PRO A 81 -7.61 -3.33 11.14
C PRO A 81 -7.61 -4.24 9.92
N GLN A 82 -8.69 -4.24 9.16
CA GLN A 82 -8.83 -5.02 7.92
C GLN A 82 -9.49 -4.21 6.81
N ALA A 83 -9.04 -4.40 5.57
CA ALA A 83 -9.63 -3.82 4.37
C ALA A 83 -9.95 -4.93 3.37
N ILE A 84 -11.21 -5.00 2.95
CA ILE A 84 -11.70 -6.01 2.01
C ILE A 84 -12.29 -5.31 0.80
N TYR A 85 -11.81 -5.67 -0.37
CA TYR A 85 -12.40 -5.28 -1.65
C TYR A 85 -12.99 -6.53 -2.31
N ARG A 86 -14.27 -6.52 -2.61
CA ARG A 86 -14.97 -7.66 -3.22
C ARG A 86 -15.50 -7.29 -4.58
N ILE A 87 -15.15 -8.10 -5.58
CA ILE A 87 -15.66 -7.99 -6.96
C ILE A 87 -16.44 -9.25 -7.24
N GLN A 88 -17.68 -9.10 -7.69
CA GLN A 88 -18.58 -10.16 -8.08
C GLN A 88 -18.92 -9.94 -9.56
N SER A 89 -18.69 -10.94 -10.39
CA SER A 89 -18.87 -10.82 -11.84
C SER A 89 -19.63 -12.02 -12.40
N PRO A 90 -20.53 -11.84 -13.39
CA PRO A 90 -21.17 -12.95 -14.07
C PRO A 90 -20.24 -13.66 -15.05
N SER A 91 -19.18 -13.00 -15.54
CA SER A 91 -18.25 -13.58 -16.51
C SER A 91 -16.82 -13.07 -16.31
N GLU A 92 -15.85 -13.81 -16.85
CA GLU A 92 -14.44 -13.36 -16.89
C GLU A 92 -14.28 -12.12 -17.76
N GLU A 93 -14.99 -12.03 -18.88
CA GLU A 93 -14.93 -10.89 -19.78
C GLU A 93 -15.34 -9.59 -19.08
N GLU A 94 -16.46 -9.59 -18.34
CA GLU A 94 -16.91 -8.44 -17.57
C GLU A 94 -15.90 -8.09 -16.46
N PHE A 95 -15.33 -9.10 -15.81
CA PHE A 95 -14.30 -8.87 -14.81
C PHE A 95 -13.04 -8.25 -15.44
N ILE A 96 -12.55 -8.78 -16.56
CA ILE A 96 -11.36 -8.25 -17.26
C ILE A 96 -11.59 -6.80 -17.66
N ASN A 97 -12.72 -6.49 -18.28
CA ASN A 97 -13.07 -5.12 -18.69
C ASN A 97 -13.11 -4.17 -17.49
N TYR A 98 -13.74 -4.60 -16.40
CA TYR A 98 -13.77 -3.83 -15.15
C TYR A 98 -12.35 -3.62 -14.59
N TRP A 99 -11.54 -4.68 -14.55
CA TRP A 99 -10.21 -4.64 -13.94
C TRP A 99 -9.25 -3.77 -14.74
N LEU A 100 -9.27 -3.84 -16.06
CA LEU A 100 -8.48 -2.97 -16.92
C LEU A 100 -8.83 -1.48 -16.72
N ALA A 101 -10.09 -1.18 -16.50
CA ALA A 101 -10.56 0.19 -16.26
C ALA A 101 -10.31 0.68 -14.83
N ASN A 102 -10.42 -0.19 -13.82
CA ASN A 102 -10.49 0.21 -12.40
C ASN A 102 -9.37 -0.39 -11.52
N GLY A 103 -8.60 -1.36 -11.99
CA GLY A 103 -7.62 -2.10 -11.17
C GLY A 103 -6.59 -1.19 -10.50
N ARG A 104 -6.14 -0.12 -11.18
CA ARG A 104 -5.26 0.89 -10.57
C ARG A 104 -5.95 1.61 -9.42
N ALA A 105 -7.20 2.01 -9.57
CA ALA A 105 -7.96 2.66 -8.49
C ALA A 105 -8.19 1.71 -7.30
N VAL A 106 -8.37 0.41 -7.56
CA VAL A 106 -8.44 -0.62 -6.50
C VAL A 106 -7.11 -0.71 -5.75
N ARG A 107 -5.98 -0.73 -6.46
CA ARG A 107 -4.65 -0.70 -5.84
C ARG A 107 -4.45 0.55 -4.97
N GLU A 108 -4.73 1.74 -5.52
CA GLU A 108 -4.63 3.01 -4.79
C GLU A 108 -5.53 3.02 -3.54
N TRP A 109 -6.71 2.42 -3.63
CA TRP A 109 -7.56 2.28 -2.46
C TRP A 109 -6.89 1.45 -1.37
N PHE A 110 -6.29 0.28 -1.68
CA PHE A 110 -5.54 -0.50 -0.69
C PHE A 110 -4.32 0.26 -0.14
N VAL A 111 -3.58 0.96 -0.98
CA VAL A 111 -2.47 1.83 -0.55
C VAL A 111 -2.98 2.87 0.45
N SER A 112 -4.12 3.50 0.18
CA SER A 112 -4.72 4.47 1.10
C SER A 112 -5.10 3.86 2.46
N GLN A 113 -5.54 2.59 2.50
CA GLN A 113 -5.83 1.91 3.76
C GLN A 113 -4.54 1.64 4.55
N GLU A 114 -3.45 1.23 3.88
CA GLU A 114 -2.14 1.06 4.54
C GLU A 114 -1.61 2.39 5.10
N LEU A 115 -1.67 3.45 4.32
CA LEU A 115 -1.25 4.78 4.77
C LEU A 115 -2.07 5.27 5.97
N LYS A 116 -3.38 5.05 5.98
CA LYS A 116 -4.24 5.38 7.14
C LYS A 116 -3.81 4.61 8.39
N ARG A 117 -3.50 3.31 8.27
CA ARG A 117 -3.04 2.48 9.39
C ARG A 117 -1.70 2.95 9.92
N GLN A 118 -0.74 3.21 9.02
CA GLN A 118 0.58 3.73 9.40
C GLN A 118 0.47 5.11 10.05
N THR A 119 -0.33 6.01 9.48
CA THR A 119 -0.56 7.34 10.05
C THR A 119 -1.16 7.25 11.46
N LYS A 120 -2.14 6.37 11.67
CA LYS A 120 -2.73 6.15 13.01
C LYS A 120 -1.69 5.64 14.01
N PHE A 121 -0.86 4.68 13.58
CA PHE A 121 0.22 4.12 14.40
C PHE A 121 1.23 5.21 14.79
N TYR A 122 1.77 5.95 13.82
CA TYR A 122 2.77 6.98 14.08
C TYR A 122 2.23 8.21 14.83
N ARG A 123 0.94 8.51 14.71
CA ARG A 123 0.33 9.57 15.55
C ARG A 123 0.40 9.25 17.03
N ALA A 124 0.28 7.98 17.41
CA ALA A 124 0.35 7.55 18.81
C ALA A 124 1.79 7.59 19.36
N SER A 125 2.82 7.41 18.51
CA SER A 125 4.23 7.35 18.89
C SER A 125 5.08 8.30 18.03
N THR A 126 4.71 9.58 18.00
CA THR A 126 5.42 10.62 17.26
C THR A 126 6.47 11.30 18.11
N ASN A 127 7.68 11.52 17.56
CA ASN A 127 8.68 12.38 18.15
C ASN A 127 8.20 13.84 18.15
N LYS A 128 7.71 14.29 19.30
CA LYS A 128 7.13 15.64 19.46
C LYS A 128 8.16 16.74 19.25
N GLN A 129 9.41 16.51 19.67
CA GLN A 129 10.50 17.47 19.53
C GLN A 129 10.87 17.67 18.05
N ALA A 130 11.13 16.60 17.33
CA ALA A 130 11.45 16.66 15.90
C ALA A 130 10.29 17.27 15.08
N ARG A 131 9.05 16.90 15.40
CA ARG A 131 7.87 17.49 14.76
C ARG A 131 7.75 19.00 15.02
N ALA A 132 7.96 19.44 16.24
CA ALA A 132 7.88 20.87 16.59
C ALA A 132 8.94 21.71 15.83
N ILE A 133 10.14 21.17 15.67
CA ILE A 133 11.21 21.82 14.89
C ILE A 133 10.77 21.98 13.42
N LEU A 134 10.24 20.94 12.80
CA LEU A 134 9.79 21.01 11.41
C LEU A 134 8.58 21.93 11.23
N GLN A 135 7.65 21.94 12.20
CA GLN A 135 6.49 22.84 12.16
C GLN A 135 6.88 24.31 12.16
N GLN A 136 7.97 24.71 12.84
CA GLN A 136 8.50 26.07 12.80
C GLN A 136 8.97 26.47 11.39
N GLN A 137 9.31 25.50 10.55
CA GLN A 137 9.71 25.68 9.16
C GLN A 137 8.54 25.52 8.16
N GLY A 138 7.32 25.34 8.67
CA GLY A 138 6.11 25.19 7.83
C GLY A 138 5.83 23.76 7.39
N TYR A 139 6.57 22.75 7.90
CA TYR A 139 6.34 21.34 7.58
C TYR A 139 5.64 20.60 8.72
N ASP A 140 4.56 19.87 8.44
CA ASP A 140 3.94 18.96 9.41
C ASP A 140 4.18 17.50 8.99
N MET A 141 5.13 16.86 9.64
CA MET A 141 5.54 15.49 9.37
C MET A 141 5.43 14.62 10.62
N LEU A 142 4.89 13.40 10.47
CA LEU A 142 4.85 12.40 11.53
C LEU A 142 6.19 11.65 11.55
N ILE A 143 7.04 11.99 12.50
CA ILE A 143 8.34 11.34 12.70
C ILE A 143 8.19 10.32 13.81
N PRO A 144 8.57 9.05 13.61
CA PRO A 144 8.53 8.05 14.67
C PRO A 144 9.36 8.49 15.89
N GLU A 145 8.93 8.13 17.10
CA GLU A 145 9.58 8.52 18.36
C GLU A 145 11.01 8.01 18.51
N ASP A 146 11.33 6.92 17.80
CA ASP A 146 12.66 6.30 17.80
C ASP A 146 13.68 7.01 16.89
N TYR A 147 13.27 8.08 16.19
CA TYR A 147 14.20 8.96 15.47
C TYR A 147 14.73 10.06 16.39
N ILE A 148 16.02 10.29 16.36
CA ILE A 148 16.70 11.38 17.08
C ILE A 148 17.21 12.42 16.08
N VAL A 149 17.11 13.70 16.46
CA VAL A 149 17.74 14.79 15.69
C VAL A 149 19.22 14.75 15.96
N ILE A 150 20.04 14.55 14.93
CA ILE A 150 21.50 14.52 15.03
C ILE A 150 22.17 15.76 14.44
N MET A 151 21.49 16.46 13.57
CA MET A 151 21.99 17.68 12.97
C MET A 151 20.83 18.65 12.70
N ASP A 152 21.06 19.88 13.09
CA ASP A 152 20.20 21.04 12.82
C ASP A 152 21.15 22.17 12.42
N THR A 153 21.21 22.45 11.12
CA THR A 153 22.15 23.42 10.58
C THR A 153 21.51 24.26 9.50
N THR A 154 21.78 25.56 9.53
CA THR A 154 21.37 26.48 8.47
C THR A 154 22.61 27.02 7.77
N LEU A 155 22.71 26.79 6.47
CA LEU A 155 23.80 27.25 5.63
C LEU A 155 23.25 27.87 4.33
N GLY A 156 23.66 29.09 4.03
CA GLY A 156 23.26 29.79 2.78
C GLY A 156 21.76 29.99 2.62
N GLY A 157 20.99 30.07 3.71
CA GLY A 157 19.54 30.20 3.71
C GLY A 157 18.76 28.88 3.60
N ALA A 158 19.45 27.76 3.46
CA ALA A 158 18.85 26.44 3.53
C ALA A 158 19.05 25.82 4.92
N THR A 159 17.97 25.32 5.52
CA THR A 159 18.02 24.62 6.80
C THR A 159 17.96 23.12 6.55
N THR A 160 18.91 22.39 7.12
CA THR A 160 19.02 20.93 6.98
C THR A 160 18.84 20.28 8.34
N TYR A 161 17.88 19.37 8.40
CA TYR A 161 17.69 18.48 9.56
C TYR A 161 18.10 17.08 9.20
N SER A 162 18.90 16.46 10.03
CA SER A 162 19.27 15.05 9.91
C SER A 162 18.70 14.27 11.09
N LEU A 163 17.90 13.28 10.79
CA LEU A 163 17.25 12.44 11.77
C LEU A 163 17.80 11.03 11.64
N ARG A 164 18.22 10.44 12.74
CA ARG A 164 18.75 9.08 12.79
C ARG A 164 17.83 8.19 13.58
N ARG A 165 17.53 7.02 13.06
CA ARG A 165 16.93 5.92 13.81
C ARG A 165 18.05 5.02 14.31
N PRO A 166 18.28 4.88 15.65
CA PRO A 166 19.18 3.89 16.19
C PRO A 166 18.70 2.48 15.83
N THR A 167 19.58 1.63 15.34
CA THR A 167 19.29 0.23 15.05
C THR A 167 20.07 -0.65 16.00
N ALA A 168 19.56 -1.86 16.29
CA ALA A 168 20.24 -2.83 17.14
C ALA A 168 21.54 -3.35 16.50
N VAL A 169 21.67 -3.22 15.18
CA VAL A 169 22.85 -3.62 14.41
C VAL A 169 23.67 -2.37 14.12
N ALA A 170 24.88 -2.30 14.64
CA ALA A 170 25.75 -1.12 14.52
C ALA A 170 26.09 -0.70 13.08
N SER A 171 25.93 -1.61 12.11
CA SER A 171 26.17 -1.35 10.69
C SER A 171 24.98 -0.75 9.95
N GLU A 172 23.77 -0.75 10.55
CA GLU A 172 22.58 -0.18 9.93
C GLU A 172 22.29 1.22 10.46
N VAL A 173 22.33 2.20 9.59
CA VAL A 173 21.92 3.58 9.89
C VAL A 173 20.78 3.96 8.95
N ARG A 174 19.64 4.34 9.52
CA ARG A 174 18.52 4.90 8.75
C ARG A 174 18.50 6.41 8.95
N LEU A 175 18.72 7.13 7.87
CA LEU A 175 18.76 8.59 7.86
C LEU A 175 17.54 9.12 7.10
N LEU A 176 16.94 10.16 7.64
CA LEU A 176 15.96 10.99 6.96
C LEU A 176 16.56 12.39 6.80
N TRP A 177 16.57 12.90 5.58
CA TRP A 177 17.00 14.24 5.23
C TRP A 177 15.79 15.08 4.84
N CYS A 178 15.70 16.28 5.38
CA CYS A 178 14.67 17.27 5.06
C CYS A 178 15.32 18.61 4.73
#